data_0f563c9126ce8d4bf410837c312403a4
#
_entry.id   0f563c9126ce8d4bf410837c312403a4
#
_cell.length_a   1.000
_cell.length_b   1.000
_cell.length_c   1.000
_cell.angle_alpha   90.00
_cell.angle_beta   90.00
_cell.angle_gamma   90.00
#
_symmetry.space_group_name_H-M   'P 1'
#
loop_
_entity.id
_entity.type
_entity.pdbx_description
1 polymer ?
#
loop_
_entity_poly.entity_id
_entity_poly.type
_entity_poly.pdbx_seq_one_letter_code
_entity_poly.pdbx_strand_id
1 'polypeptide(L)'
;MTKLSTRLATAILFACFCGCGSKQPLQVTTIQLGRTVNSDHTVGGFTTTFAPDDSIYLAVLTGNAGSGTIRVRWTYGQRVIDEPKKQVSYSDAAATDFRLLSPGGFPRGDYTAEVFVNDQLVGTRPFHVEPR
;
A
#
# COMPACT_ATOMS: atom_id res chain seq x y z
N MET A 1 40.60 20.90 -57.13
CA MET A 1 40.27 20.87 -56.60
C MET A 1 39.38 20.60 -55.86
N THR A 2 38.83 20.39 -55.41
CA THR A 2 37.96 20.25 -54.72
C THR A 2 37.95 19.42 -53.79
N LYS A 3 37.68 19.47 -52.89
CA LYS A 3 37.64 18.82 -51.89
C LYS A 3 36.63 18.45 -51.32
N LEU A 4 36.25 17.83 -50.86
CA LEU A 4 35.28 17.48 -50.33
C LEU A 4 35.31 17.14 -49.11
N SER A 5 34.85 17.50 -48.40
CA SER A 5 34.81 17.23 -47.15
C SER A 5 33.82 16.51 -46.73
N THR A 6 33.90 15.62 -46.30
CA THR A 6 32.93 14.95 -45.88
C THR A 6 32.75 14.93 -44.60
N ARG A 7 31.97 15.27 -44.08
CA ARG A 7 31.71 15.29 -42.83
C ARG A 7 31.00 14.32 -42.34
N LEU A 8 31.09 13.71 -41.68
CA LEU A 8 30.47 12.80 -41.14
C LEU A 8 29.88 13.07 -40.02
N ALA A 9 28.86 13.15 -39.83
CA ALA A 9 28.24 13.39 -38.68
C ALA A 9 27.86 12.25 -38.04
N THR A 10 28.38 11.90 -37.13
CA THR A 10 27.99 10.82 -36.47
C THR A 10 27.16 11.08 -35.42
N ALA A 11 26.07 10.82 -35.46
CA ALA A 11 25.20 11.05 -34.42
C ALA A 11 25.16 9.97 -33.58
N ILE A 12 25.55 10.02 -32.53
CA ILE A 12 25.48 9.06 -31.66
C ILE A 12 24.47 9.13 -30.80
N LEU A 13 23.70 8.42 -30.71
CA LEU A 13 22.73 8.44 -29.93
C LEU A 13 22.73 7.55 -28.94
N PHE A 14 22.48 7.72 -27.85
CA PHE A 14 22.49 6.95 -26.86
C PHE A 14 21.49 6.82 -26.18
N ALA A 15 20.84 6.03 -25.94
CA ALA A 15 19.88 5.74 -25.20
C ALA A 15 20.27 5.21 -24.06
N CYS A 16 20.27 5.78 -23.18
CA CYS A 16 20.59 5.32 -22.06
C CYS A 16 19.59 4.79 -21.37
N PHE A 17 19.45 3.76 -21.16
CA PHE A 17 18.50 3.24 -20.46
C PHE A 17 18.88 2.79 -19.29
N CYS A 18 18.64 3.21 -18.33
CA CYS A 18 18.83 2.83 -17.13
C CYS A 18 17.94 1.98 -16.62
N GLY A 19 17.33 1.27 -17.10
CA GLY A 19 16.37 0.50 -16.51
C GLY A 19 16.83 -0.49 -15.60
N CYS A 20 18.03 -0.58 -15.44
CA CYS A 20 18.41 -1.59 -14.63
C CYS A 20 17.97 -1.46 -13.29
N GLY A 21 17.63 -2.41 -12.65
CA GLY A 21 17.29 -2.36 -11.28
C GLY A 21 16.00 -1.75 -11.00
N SER A 22 15.23 -1.48 -11.96
CA SER A 22 14.03 -0.86 -11.59
C SER A 22 13.14 -1.88 -11.03
N LYS A 23 12.66 -1.69 -9.87
CA LYS A 23 11.71 -2.57 -9.29
C LYS A 23 10.37 -2.25 -9.83
N GLN A 24 9.59 -3.25 -10.01
CA GLN A 24 8.25 -3.05 -10.47
C GLN A 24 7.41 -2.45 -9.37
N PRO A 25 6.36 -1.74 -9.70
CA PRO A 25 5.45 -1.26 -8.67
C PRO A 25 4.75 -2.42 -7.99
N LEU A 26 4.41 -2.23 -6.76
CA LEU A 26 3.67 -3.23 -6.01
C LEU A 26 2.28 -3.39 -6.60
N GLN A 27 1.83 -4.63 -6.67
CA GLN A 27 0.49 -4.92 -7.13
C GLN A 27 -0.30 -5.50 -5.99
N VAL A 28 -1.30 -4.79 -5.54
CA VAL A 28 -2.14 -5.24 -4.43
C VAL A 28 -3.15 -6.23 -4.96
N THR A 29 -3.17 -7.42 -4.35
CA THR A 29 -4.11 -8.45 -4.74
C THR A 29 -5.29 -8.51 -3.79
N THR A 30 -5.10 -8.19 -2.53
CA THR A 30 -6.14 -8.32 -1.53
C THR A 30 -5.89 -7.35 -0.39
N ILE A 31 -6.95 -6.84 0.19
CA ILE A 31 -6.89 -6.06 1.41
C ILE A 31 -7.78 -6.77 2.43
N GLN A 32 -7.23 -7.08 3.59
CA GLN A 32 -7.91 -7.86 4.61
C GLN A 32 -8.12 -7.03 5.86
N LEU A 33 -9.27 -7.18 6.50
CA LEU A 33 -9.53 -6.59 7.82
C LEU A 33 -9.85 -7.71 8.78
N GLY A 34 -9.38 -7.60 10.00
CA GLY A 34 -9.67 -8.59 11.03
C GLY A 34 -9.16 -8.20 12.39
N ARG A 35 -9.31 -9.12 13.33
CA ARG A 35 -9.02 -8.87 14.73
C ARG A 35 -7.63 -9.29 15.16
N THR A 36 -6.94 -10.04 14.35
CA THR A 36 -5.60 -10.56 14.70
C THR A 36 -4.66 -10.43 13.52
N VAL A 37 -3.37 -10.48 13.78
CA VAL A 37 -2.37 -10.47 12.74
C VAL A 37 -1.51 -11.72 12.94
N ASN A 38 -1.22 -12.42 11.86
CA ASN A 38 -0.42 -13.63 11.88
C ASN A 38 1.07 -13.28 11.76
N SER A 39 1.93 -14.26 12.00
CA SER A 39 3.36 -14.00 11.94
C SER A 39 3.84 -13.62 10.55
N ASP A 40 3.10 -13.96 9.51
CA ASP A 40 3.43 -13.58 8.15
C ASP A 40 2.80 -12.25 7.74
N HIS A 41 2.26 -11.51 8.71
CA HIS A 41 1.63 -10.20 8.52
C HIS A 41 0.27 -10.26 7.81
N THR A 42 -0.27 -11.44 7.58
CA THR A 42 -1.66 -11.54 7.13
C THR A 42 -2.60 -11.41 8.33
N VAL A 43 -3.84 -11.13 8.04
CA VAL A 43 -4.82 -10.90 9.08
C VAL A 43 -5.63 -12.16 9.33
N GLY A 44 -5.99 -12.39 10.57
CA GLY A 44 -6.91 -13.44 10.95
C GLY A 44 -8.15 -12.84 11.59
N GLY A 45 -9.14 -13.69 11.86
CA GLY A 45 -10.38 -13.21 12.45
C GLY A 45 -11.06 -12.20 11.55
N PHE A 46 -11.25 -12.53 10.28
CA PHE A 46 -11.80 -11.62 9.31
C PHE A 46 -13.16 -11.12 9.72
N THR A 47 -13.35 -9.83 9.67
CA THR A 47 -14.63 -9.23 9.98
C THR A 47 -14.65 -7.80 9.46
N THR A 48 -15.85 -7.28 9.27
CA THR A 48 -16.04 -5.86 9.02
C THR A 48 -16.87 -5.23 10.14
N THR A 49 -17.15 -5.99 11.19
CA THR A 49 -17.85 -5.48 12.37
C THR A 49 -17.01 -5.77 13.59
N PHE A 50 -16.62 -4.73 14.30
CA PHE A 50 -15.75 -4.83 15.45
C PHE A 50 -16.47 -4.34 16.70
N ALA A 51 -16.03 -4.81 17.85
CA ALA A 51 -16.48 -4.24 19.12
C ALA A 51 -15.53 -3.11 19.52
N PRO A 52 -15.96 -2.22 20.40
CA PRO A 52 -15.12 -1.08 20.81
C PRO A 52 -13.77 -1.47 21.41
N ASP A 53 -13.66 -2.65 21.99
CA ASP A 53 -12.42 -3.09 22.59
C ASP A 53 -11.64 -4.08 21.73
N ASP A 54 -12.08 -4.30 20.50
CA ASP A 54 -11.33 -5.17 19.58
C ASP A 54 -10.05 -4.51 19.09
N SER A 55 -9.12 -5.32 18.66
CA SER A 55 -8.00 -4.82 17.86
C SER A 55 -8.44 -4.82 16.41
N ILE A 56 -8.03 -3.82 15.66
CA ILE A 56 -8.40 -3.69 14.26
C ILE A 56 -7.13 -3.69 13.44
N TYR A 57 -6.97 -4.70 12.59
CA TYR A 57 -5.81 -4.84 11.74
C TYR A 57 -6.23 -4.85 10.28
N LEU A 58 -5.38 -4.29 9.45
CA LEU A 58 -5.56 -4.34 8.01
C LEU A 58 -4.28 -4.87 7.40
N ALA A 59 -4.37 -5.80 6.49
CA ALA A 59 -3.21 -6.28 5.75
C ALA A 59 -3.39 -5.99 4.27
N VAL A 60 -2.34 -5.50 3.65
CA VAL A 60 -2.29 -5.27 2.22
C VAL A 60 -1.43 -6.38 1.65
N LEU A 61 -2.03 -7.24 0.85
CA LEU A 61 -1.32 -8.34 0.24
C LEU A 61 -0.90 -7.95 -1.17
N THR A 62 0.37 -8.18 -1.45
CA THR A 62 0.93 -7.89 -2.75
C THR A 62 1.38 -9.18 -3.39
N GLY A 63 1.24 -9.28 -4.70
CA GLY A 63 1.45 -10.55 -5.39
C GLY A 63 2.76 -10.69 -6.12
N ASN A 64 3.63 -9.71 -6.03
CA ASN A 64 4.86 -9.72 -6.80
C ASN A 64 5.99 -9.05 -6.06
N ALA A 65 7.19 -9.26 -6.55
CA ALA A 65 8.33 -8.48 -6.09
C ALA A 65 8.14 -7.02 -6.49
N GLY A 66 8.54 -6.12 -5.66
CA GLY A 66 8.43 -4.71 -5.95
C GLY A 66 8.65 -3.85 -4.73
N SER A 67 8.61 -2.56 -4.92
CA SER A 67 8.79 -1.62 -3.82
C SER A 67 7.85 -0.44 -3.98
N GLY A 68 7.62 0.23 -2.90
CA GLY A 68 6.76 1.40 -2.90
C GLY A 68 6.40 1.81 -1.49
N THR A 69 5.56 2.82 -1.41
CA THR A 69 5.05 3.30 -0.13
C THR A 69 3.58 2.93 -0.05
N ILE A 70 3.22 2.24 1.01
CA ILE A 70 1.83 1.88 1.27
C ILE A 70 1.34 2.77 2.39
N ARG A 71 0.22 3.43 2.18
CA ARG A 71 -0.39 4.33 3.15
C ARG A 71 -1.82 3.91 3.37
N VAL A 72 -2.24 3.90 4.60
CA VAL A 72 -3.63 3.60 4.95
C VAL A 72 -4.22 4.83 5.60
N ARG A 73 -5.31 5.32 5.04
CA ARG A 73 -6.02 6.43 5.65
C ARG A 73 -7.24 5.87 6.34
N TRP A 74 -7.27 6.02 7.65
CA TRP A 74 -8.38 5.57 8.48
C TRP A 74 -9.29 6.76 8.75
N THR A 75 -10.57 6.61 8.46
CA THR A 75 -11.54 7.68 8.72
C THR A 75 -12.65 7.17 9.61
N TYR A 76 -13.16 8.03 10.44
CA TYR A 76 -14.35 7.79 11.25
C TYR A 76 -15.37 8.81 10.76
N GLY A 77 -16.45 8.32 10.13
CA GLY A 77 -17.33 9.22 9.42
C GLY A 77 -16.56 9.93 8.32
N GLN A 78 -16.46 11.23 8.42
CA GLN A 78 -15.73 12.00 7.43
C GLN A 78 -14.41 12.53 7.96
N ARG A 79 -14.01 12.10 9.15
CA ARG A 79 -12.81 12.65 9.75
C ARG A 79 -11.67 11.65 9.67
N VAL A 80 -10.54 12.09 9.19
CA VAL A 80 -9.34 11.26 9.18
C VAL A 80 -8.81 11.14 10.60
N ILE A 81 -8.66 9.92 11.08
CA ILE A 81 -8.22 9.69 12.45
C ILE A 81 -6.81 9.15 12.52
N ASP A 82 -6.30 8.59 11.45
CA ASP A 82 -4.91 8.13 11.39
C ASP A 82 -4.53 7.91 9.94
N GLU A 83 -3.24 8.01 9.65
CA GLU A 83 -2.80 7.87 8.27
C GLU A 83 -1.37 7.37 8.19
N PRO A 84 -1.11 6.17 8.73
CA PRO A 84 0.25 5.63 8.71
C PRO A 84 0.70 5.22 7.32
N LYS A 85 2.00 5.25 7.12
CA LYS A 85 2.57 4.78 5.87
C LYS A 85 3.82 3.97 6.13
N LYS A 86 4.10 3.03 5.24
CA LYS A 86 5.29 2.19 5.34
C LYS A 86 5.94 2.11 3.97
N GLN A 87 7.26 2.30 3.95
CA GLN A 87 8.02 2.10 2.75
C GLN A 87 8.48 0.68 2.74
N VAL A 88 8.19 -0.06 1.69
CA VAL A 88 8.48 -1.48 1.66
C VAL A 88 9.19 -1.87 0.38
N SER A 89 9.94 -2.96 0.45
CA SER A 89 10.60 -3.52 -0.70
C SER A 89 10.59 -5.02 -0.52
N TYR A 90 9.91 -5.72 -1.40
CA TYR A 90 9.71 -7.15 -1.29
C TYR A 90 10.30 -7.87 -2.49
N SER A 91 10.89 -9.03 -2.24
CA SER A 91 11.45 -9.85 -3.30
C SER A 91 10.44 -10.86 -3.85
N ASP A 92 9.28 -10.96 -3.24
CA ASP A 92 8.24 -11.90 -3.64
C ASP A 92 6.91 -11.40 -3.08
N ALA A 93 5.86 -12.17 -3.27
CA ALA A 93 4.57 -11.85 -2.67
C ALA A 93 4.71 -11.68 -1.16
N ALA A 94 3.99 -10.75 -0.62
CA ALA A 94 4.12 -10.41 0.79
C ALA A 94 2.85 -9.77 1.33
N ALA A 95 2.80 -9.61 2.63
CA ALA A 95 1.73 -8.91 3.30
C ALA A 95 2.32 -7.78 4.15
N THR A 96 1.65 -6.65 4.18
CA THR A 96 2.03 -5.51 4.99
C THR A 96 0.87 -5.18 5.90
N ASP A 97 1.06 -5.23 7.19
CA ASP A 97 -0.02 -5.01 8.13
C ASP A 97 0.02 -3.61 8.74
N PHE A 98 -1.16 -3.14 9.09
CA PHE A 98 -1.36 -1.87 9.77
C PHE A 98 -2.35 -2.10 10.90
N ARG A 99 -2.20 -1.38 11.97
CA ARG A 99 -3.10 -1.47 13.11
C ARG A 99 -3.67 -0.11 13.42
N LEU A 100 -4.97 -0.05 13.60
CA LEU A 100 -5.61 1.18 14.08
C LEU A 100 -5.64 1.12 15.60
N LEU A 101 -5.16 2.16 16.24
CA LEU A 101 -5.11 2.23 17.69
C LEU A 101 -6.07 3.27 18.19
N SER A 102 -6.76 2.96 19.26
CA SER A 102 -7.62 3.92 19.93
C SER A 102 -7.60 3.62 21.43
N PRO A 103 -6.73 4.29 22.17
CA PRO A 103 -6.72 4.12 23.61
C PRO A 103 -8.09 4.43 24.20
N GLY A 104 -8.59 3.57 25.02
CA GLY A 104 -9.93 3.75 25.56
C GLY A 104 -11.05 3.18 24.71
N GLY A 105 -10.70 2.57 23.60
CA GLY A 105 -11.69 1.91 22.75
C GLY A 105 -12.11 2.75 21.54
N PHE A 106 -12.78 2.09 20.62
CA PHE A 106 -13.22 2.74 19.40
C PHE A 106 -14.65 3.22 19.55
N PRO A 107 -14.94 4.48 19.21
CA PRO A 107 -16.32 4.93 19.17
C PRO A 107 -17.15 4.10 18.20
N ARG A 108 -18.43 3.90 18.54
CA ARG A 108 -19.29 3.15 17.63
C ARG A 108 -19.58 4.00 16.41
N GLY A 109 -19.78 3.38 15.29
CA GLY A 109 -20.14 4.06 14.06
C GLY A 109 -19.44 3.49 12.88
N ASP A 110 -19.44 4.23 11.79
CA ASP A 110 -18.92 3.79 10.53
C ASP A 110 -17.52 4.32 10.29
N TYR A 111 -16.66 3.44 9.83
CA TYR A 111 -15.25 3.73 9.58
C TYR A 111 -14.91 3.31 8.16
N THR A 112 -13.86 3.84 7.63
CA THR A 112 -13.35 3.44 6.32
C THR A 112 -11.83 3.41 6.37
N ALA A 113 -11.25 2.42 5.74
CA ALA A 113 -9.83 2.36 5.51
C ALA A 113 -9.59 2.49 4.01
N GLU A 114 -8.80 3.46 3.61
CA GLU A 114 -8.43 3.64 2.22
C GLU A 114 -6.97 3.31 2.08
N VAL A 115 -6.62 2.48 1.10
CA VAL A 115 -5.25 2.03 0.91
C VAL A 115 -4.69 2.67 -0.35
N PHE A 116 -3.52 3.29 -0.19
CA PHE A 116 -2.82 3.95 -1.28
C PHE A 116 -1.46 3.31 -1.49
N VAL A 117 -1.09 3.12 -2.73
CA VAL A 117 0.26 2.69 -3.08
C VAL A 117 0.85 3.80 -3.95
N ASN A 118 1.95 4.35 -3.51
CA ASN A 118 2.61 5.48 -4.18
C ASN A 118 1.60 6.59 -4.47
N ASP A 119 0.78 6.89 -3.46
CA ASP A 119 -0.22 7.95 -3.50
C ASP A 119 -1.40 7.69 -4.46
N GLN A 120 -1.54 6.48 -4.96
CA GLN A 120 -2.70 6.14 -5.76
C GLN A 120 -3.62 5.23 -4.97
N LEU A 121 -4.89 5.54 -4.92
CA LEU A 121 -5.87 4.75 -4.20
C LEU A 121 -6.04 3.40 -4.89
N VAL A 122 -5.82 2.33 -4.15
CA VAL A 122 -5.94 0.98 -4.70
C VAL A 122 -7.08 0.18 -4.09
N GLY A 123 -7.66 0.64 -3.03
CA GLY A 123 -8.81 -0.04 -2.45
C GLY A 123 -9.38 0.68 -1.25
N THR A 124 -10.62 0.37 -0.95
CA THR A 124 -11.32 0.97 0.17
C THR A 124 -12.06 -0.13 0.91
N ARG A 125 -11.98 -0.11 2.23
CA ARG A 125 -12.67 -1.10 3.06
C ARG A 125 -13.47 -0.41 4.15
N PRO A 126 -14.79 -0.42 4.04
CA PRO A 126 -15.63 0.10 5.10
C PRO A 126 -15.77 -0.93 6.20
N PHE A 127 -15.92 -0.47 7.40
CA PHE A 127 -16.19 -1.34 8.54
C PHE A 127 -16.99 -0.58 9.60
N HIS A 128 -17.45 -1.30 10.57
CA HIS A 128 -18.37 -0.74 11.55
C HIS A 128 -17.96 -1.17 12.94
N VAL A 129 -18.10 -0.29 13.91
CA VAL A 129 -17.85 -0.61 15.31
C VAL A 129 -19.15 -0.50 16.06
N GLU A 130 -19.50 -1.55 16.81
CA GLU A 130 -20.68 -1.54 17.65
C GLU A 130 -20.47 -2.42 18.85
N PRO A 131 -21.12 -2.15 19.96
CA PRO A 131 -20.97 -2.98 21.16
C PRO A 131 -21.44 -4.40 20.89
N ARG A 132 -20.82 -5.36 21.58
CA ARG A 132 -21.25 -6.74 21.53
C ARG A 132 -22.58 -6.92 22.21
#